data_c851667c53afeb75514ea50cae35eaeb
#
_entry.id   c851667c53afeb75514ea50cae35eaeb
#
_cell.length_a   1.000
_cell.length_b   1.000
_cell.length_c   1.000
_cell.angle_alpha   90.00
_cell.angle_beta   90.00
_cell.angle_gamma   90.00
#
_symmetry.space_group_name_H-M   'P 1'
#
loop_
_entity.id
_entity.type
_entity.pdbx_description
1 polymer ?
#
loop_
_entity_poly.entity_id
_entity_poly.type
_entity_poly.pdbx_seq_one_letter_code
_entity_poly.pdbx_strand_id
1 'polypeptide(L)'
;MWKIKEWFLHYKEAIRVSLLALFRWTLLAVCTGVLCGGIGTLFHLAVEWVTEQRTEHVWLLWLLPAAGIAITALYKATGCVGKGTNDVLRAVQDGSSVTPWLVPAIFLGTVLTHLCGGSAGREGAALQMGGSIGWNIGRVLHFNNHDCRTATVCGMAAFFSALFGTPL
;
A
#
# COMPACT_ATOMS: atom_id res chain seq x y z
N MET A 1 -51.41 2.62 14.51
CA MET A 1 -50.98 1.47 13.66
C MET A 1 -50.02 1.87 12.54
N TRP A 2 -50.18 3.04 11.93
CA TRP A 2 -49.33 3.52 10.80
C TRP A 2 -47.88 3.83 11.20
N LYS A 3 -47.67 4.52 12.34
CA LYS A 3 -46.33 4.86 12.87
C LYS A 3 -45.42 3.65 13.19
N ILE A 4 -46.03 2.53 13.58
CA ILE A 4 -45.27 1.29 13.88
C ILE A 4 -44.74 0.66 12.62
N LYS A 5 -45.49 0.70 11.52
CA LYS A 5 -45.10 0.15 10.22
C LYS A 5 -43.93 0.94 9.58
N GLU A 6 -43.99 2.26 9.69
CA GLU A 6 -42.89 3.15 9.26
C GLU A 6 -41.63 2.94 10.08
N TRP A 7 -41.75 2.80 11.39
CA TRP A 7 -40.63 2.49 12.28
C TRP A 7 -39.97 1.16 11.91
N PHE A 8 -40.75 0.12 11.62
CA PHE A 8 -40.22 -1.19 11.18
C PHE A 8 -39.52 -1.11 9.82
N LEU A 9 -40.00 -0.32 8.89
CA LEU A 9 -39.38 -0.12 7.58
C LEU A 9 -38.05 0.61 7.71
N HIS A 10 -37.99 1.68 8.48
CA HIS A 10 -36.73 2.40 8.77
C HIS A 10 -35.71 1.50 9.47
N TYR A 11 -36.14 0.65 10.40
CA TYR A 11 -35.27 -0.28 11.10
C TYR A 11 -34.68 -1.35 10.17
N LYS A 12 -35.49 -1.91 9.27
CA LYS A 12 -35.03 -2.87 8.25
C LYS A 12 -34.04 -2.22 7.28
N GLU A 13 -34.29 -1.02 6.84
CA GLU A 13 -33.36 -0.29 5.95
C GLU A 13 -32.03 0.03 6.67
N ALA A 14 -32.09 0.47 7.90
CA ALA A 14 -30.90 0.73 8.70
C ALA A 14 -30.05 -0.53 8.90
N ILE A 15 -30.66 -1.67 9.20
CA ILE A 15 -29.96 -2.97 9.30
C ILE A 15 -29.34 -3.36 7.97
N ARG A 16 -30.08 -3.23 6.87
CA ARG A 16 -29.58 -3.58 5.53
C ARG A 16 -28.35 -2.74 5.15
N VAL A 17 -28.41 -1.44 5.38
CA VAL A 17 -27.30 -0.52 5.10
C VAL A 17 -26.09 -0.87 5.97
N SER A 18 -26.30 -1.16 7.26
CA SER A 18 -25.21 -1.54 8.18
C SER A 18 -24.57 -2.88 7.78
N LEU A 19 -25.37 -3.86 7.39
CA LEU A 19 -24.85 -5.16 6.93
C LEU A 19 -24.06 -5.04 5.61
N LEU A 20 -24.53 -4.22 4.67
CA LEU A 20 -23.82 -3.95 3.42
C LEU A 20 -22.48 -3.22 3.69
N ALA A 21 -22.48 -2.25 4.60
CA ALA A 21 -21.27 -1.56 5.03
C ALA A 21 -20.28 -2.54 5.67
N LEU A 22 -20.75 -3.37 6.62
CA LEU A 22 -19.93 -4.40 7.26
C LEU A 22 -19.30 -5.34 6.23
N PHE A 23 -20.08 -5.84 5.28
CA PHE A 23 -19.60 -6.73 4.22
C PHE A 23 -18.50 -6.06 3.37
N ARG A 24 -18.72 -4.81 2.96
CA ARG A 24 -17.73 -4.06 2.15
C ARG A 24 -16.42 -3.80 2.90
N TRP A 25 -16.51 -3.44 4.19
CA TRP A 25 -15.32 -3.24 5.02
C TRP A 25 -14.59 -4.56 5.32
N THR A 26 -15.31 -5.65 5.54
CA THR A 26 -14.71 -6.98 5.71
C THR A 26 -13.99 -7.41 4.43
N LEU A 27 -14.61 -7.20 3.26
CA LEU A 27 -13.98 -7.50 1.98
C LEU A 27 -12.71 -6.67 1.77
N LEU A 28 -12.76 -5.36 2.07
CA LEU A 28 -11.57 -4.51 2.04
C LEU A 28 -10.47 -5.04 2.97
N ALA A 29 -10.80 -5.40 4.20
CA ALA A 29 -9.83 -5.91 5.18
C ALA A 29 -9.15 -7.19 4.69
N VAL A 30 -9.93 -8.14 4.15
CA VAL A 30 -9.39 -9.40 3.61
C VAL A 30 -8.51 -9.14 2.38
N CYS A 31 -8.99 -8.38 1.40
CA CYS A 31 -8.21 -8.08 0.19
C CYS A 31 -6.92 -7.31 0.52
N THR A 32 -7.02 -6.30 1.39
CA THR A 32 -5.86 -5.51 1.82
C THR A 32 -4.88 -6.38 2.61
N GLY A 33 -5.37 -7.20 3.54
CA GLY A 33 -4.54 -8.11 4.33
C GLY A 33 -3.78 -9.12 3.48
N VAL A 34 -4.45 -9.75 2.51
CA VAL A 34 -3.82 -10.73 1.61
C VAL A 34 -2.78 -10.07 0.70
N LEU A 35 -3.11 -8.93 0.08
CA LEU A 35 -2.18 -8.25 -0.83
C LEU A 35 -1.01 -7.62 -0.08
N CYS A 36 -1.26 -6.91 1.01
CA CYS A 36 -0.20 -6.30 1.81
C CYS A 36 0.67 -7.37 2.50
N GLY A 37 0.06 -8.45 3.00
CA GLY A 37 0.77 -9.58 3.58
C GLY A 37 1.66 -10.28 2.55
N GLY A 38 1.13 -10.63 1.39
CA GLY A 38 1.88 -11.31 0.33
C GLY A 38 3.01 -10.45 -0.24
N ILE A 39 2.71 -9.21 -0.64
CA ILE A 39 3.70 -8.28 -1.21
C ILE A 39 4.71 -7.85 -0.13
N GLY A 40 4.27 -7.62 1.11
CA GLY A 40 5.14 -7.24 2.23
C GLY A 40 6.14 -8.32 2.59
N THR A 41 5.69 -9.58 2.67
CA THR A 41 6.58 -10.73 2.90
C THR A 41 7.56 -10.91 1.74
N LEU A 42 7.09 -10.82 0.50
CA LEU A 42 7.96 -10.90 -0.68
C LEU A 42 9.01 -9.78 -0.67
N PHE A 43 8.60 -8.57 -0.32
CA PHE A 43 9.50 -7.42 -0.20
C PHE A 43 10.56 -7.63 0.88
N HIS A 44 10.17 -8.13 2.05
CA HIS A 44 11.08 -8.45 3.14
C HIS A 44 12.14 -9.46 2.70
N LEU A 45 11.72 -10.60 2.14
CA LEU A 45 12.61 -11.65 1.65
C LEU A 45 13.51 -11.16 0.52
N ALA A 46 13.00 -10.36 -0.41
CA ALA A 46 13.80 -9.81 -1.50
C ALA A 46 14.89 -8.88 -0.99
N VAL A 47 14.58 -7.97 -0.05
CA VAL A 47 15.56 -7.04 0.52
C VAL A 47 16.59 -7.77 1.36
N GLU A 48 16.19 -8.80 2.09
CA GLU A 48 17.09 -9.64 2.87
C GLU A 48 18.08 -10.38 1.96
N TRP A 49 17.55 -11.07 0.94
CA TRP A 49 18.35 -11.79 -0.03
C TRP A 49 19.37 -10.91 -0.77
N VAL A 50 18.95 -9.73 -1.28
CA VAL A 50 19.89 -8.83 -1.98
C VAL A 50 20.93 -8.23 -1.04
N THR A 51 20.60 -8.09 0.25
CA THR A 51 21.56 -7.61 1.26
C THR A 51 22.63 -8.66 1.53
N GLU A 52 22.27 -9.94 1.59
CA GLU A 52 23.22 -11.05 1.68
C GLU A 52 24.12 -11.11 0.45
N GLN A 53 23.56 -11.07 -0.76
CA GLN A 53 24.32 -11.07 -2.00
C GLN A 53 25.34 -9.92 -2.05
N ARG A 54 24.98 -8.75 -1.55
CA ARG A 54 25.88 -7.61 -1.49
C ARG A 54 27.05 -7.84 -0.53
N THR A 55 26.83 -8.53 0.61
CA THR A 55 27.93 -8.83 1.56
C THR A 55 28.95 -9.81 0.98
N GLU A 56 28.51 -10.74 0.15
CA GLU A 56 29.36 -11.68 -0.55
C GLU A 56 30.09 -11.03 -1.76
N HIS A 57 29.46 -10.07 -2.41
CA HIS A 57 29.91 -9.47 -3.66
C HIS A 57 30.13 -7.96 -3.54
N VAL A 58 31.18 -7.55 -2.88
CA VAL A 58 31.49 -6.11 -2.61
C VAL A 58 31.61 -5.27 -3.89
N TRP A 59 31.94 -5.87 -5.02
CA TRP A 59 32.01 -5.17 -6.32
C TRP A 59 30.66 -4.59 -6.78
N LEU A 60 29.51 -5.09 -6.25
CA LEU A 60 28.18 -4.55 -6.54
C LEU A 60 28.03 -3.07 -6.14
N LEU A 61 28.85 -2.57 -5.22
CA LEU A 61 28.88 -1.15 -4.85
C LEU A 61 29.24 -0.24 -6.03
N TRP A 62 30.07 -0.71 -6.96
CA TRP A 62 30.44 0.06 -8.15
C TRP A 62 29.28 0.22 -9.13
N LEU A 63 28.24 -0.61 -9.03
CA LEU A 63 27.05 -0.52 -9.86
C LEU A 63 26.03 0.51 -9.33
N LEU A 64 26.26 1.16 -8.19
CA LEU A 64 25.33 2.13 -7.61
C LEU A 64 24.92 3.26 -8.58
N PRO A 65 25.83 3.87 -9.37
CA PRO A 65 25.45 4.87 -10.37
C PRO A 65 24.53 4.29 -11.47
N ALA A 66 24.82 3.08 -11.94
CA ALA A 66 23.99 2.39 -12.93
C ALA A 66 22.61 2.05 -12.37
N ALA A 67 22.53 1.60 -11.12
CA ALA A 67 21.26 1.38 -10.43
C ALA A 67 20.45 2.68 -10.29
N GLY A 68 21.10 3.80 -10.01
CA GLY A 68 20.44 5.12 -9.96
C GLY A 68 19.80 5.50 -11.30
N ILE A 69 20.49 5.24 -12.42
CA ILE A 69 19.95 5.46 -13.77
C ILE A 69 18.76 4.52 -14.03
N ALA A 70 18.90 3.24 -13.70
CA ALA A 70 17.83 2.24 -13.88
C ALA A 70 16.59 2.59 -13.05
N ILE A 71 16.75 3.00 -11.79
CA ILE A 71 15.66 3.44 -10.92
C ILE A 71 14.98 4.68 -11.50
N THR A 72 15.76 5.65 -11.98
CA THR A 72 15.20 6.87 -12.59
C THR A 72 14.41 6.53 -13.86
N ALA A 73 14.90 5.61 -14.68
CA ALA A 73 14.20 5.13 -15.87
C ALA A 73 12.90 4.41 -15.49
N LEU A 74 12.92 3.56 -14.45
CA LEU A 74 11.76 2.86 -13.92
C LEU A 74 10.68 3.86 -13.44
N TYR A 75 11.06 4.87 -12.67
CA TYR A 75 10.13 5.90 -12.19
C TYR A 75 9.54 6.74 -13.34
N LYS A 76 10.33 7.00 -14.38
CA LYS A 76 9.83 7.66 -15.60
C LYS A 76 8.84 6.77 -16.34
N ALA A 77 9.16 5.49 -16.55
CA ALA A 77 8.31 4.54 -17.24
C ALA A 77 6.96 4.30 -16.52
N THR A 78 6.97 4.29 -15.19
CA THR A 78 5.77 4.11 -14.36
C THR A 78 4.99 5.40 -14.10
N GLY A 79 5.50 6.56 -14.55
CA GLY A 79 4.90 7.86 -14.26
C GLY A 79 4.91 8.24 -12.76
N CYS A 80 5.86 7.67 -12.01
CA CYS A 80 5.98 7.89 -10.56
C CYS A 80 7.05 8.93 -10.20
N VAL A 81 7.61 9.65 -11.16
CA VAL A 81 8.64 10.68 -10.91
C VAL A 81 8.09 11.75 -9.97
N GLY A 82 8.84 12.03 -8.89
CA GLY A 82 8.46 12.99 -7.87
C GLY A 82 7.37 12.51 -6.91
N LYS A 83 6.83 11.32 -7.09
CA LYS A 83 5.85 10.71 -6.17
C LYS A 83 6.57 9.99 -5.03
N GLY A 84 6.04 10.13 -3.83
CA GLY A 84 6.63 9.55 -2.64
C GLY A 84 5.66 9.53 -1.46
N THR A 85 6.20 9.45 -0.25
CA THR A 85 5.41 9.40 0.99
C THR A 85 4.43 10.58 1.11
N ASN A 86 4.83 11.78 0.66
CA ASN A 86 3.97 12.95 0.72
C ASN A 86 2.70 12.82 -0.13
N ASP A 87 2.75 12.10 -1.26
CA ASP A 87 1.57 11.89 -2.10
C ASP A 87 0.58 10.94 -1.43
N VAL A 88 1.08 9.92 -0.74
CA VAL A 88 0.23 9.01 0.05
C VAL A 88 -0.36 9.74 1.25
N LEU A 89 0.41 10.59 1.91
CA LEU A 89 -0.11 11.43 3.01
C LEU A 89 -1.18 12.41 2.53
N ARG A 90 -1.02 13.02 1.36
CA ARG A 90 -2.07 13.85 0.73
C ARG A 90 -3.32 13.03 0.43
N ALA A 91 -3.18 11.79 -0.05
CA ALA A 91 -4.34 10.92 -0.24
C ALA A 91 -5.13 10.70 1.05
N VAL A 92 -4.44 10.61 2.19
CA VAL A 92 -5.09 10.52 3.51
C VAL A 92 -5.72 11.86 3.92
N GLN A 93 -5.09 12.99 3.64
CA GLN A 93 -5.54 14.31 4.08
C GLN A 93 -6.68 14.88 3.24
N ASP A 94 -6.51 14.92 1.93
CA ASP A 94 -7.41 15.59 0.99
C ASP A 94 -8.14 14.64 0.01
N GLY A 95 -7.81 13.34 0.04
CA GLY A 95 -8.42 12.35 -0.84
C GLY A 95 -7.85 12.37 -2.27
N SER A 96 -6.62 12.83 -2.45
CA SER A 96 -5.95 12.79 -3.75
C SER A 96 -5.65 11.34 -4.17
N SER A 97 -5.67 11.08 -5.49
CA SER A 97 -5.51 9.72 -6.00
C SER A 97 -4.06 9.23 -5.93
N VAL A 98 -3.88 7.97 -5.54
CA VAL A 98 -2.58 7.28 -5.55
C VAL A 98 -2.56 6.27 -6.67
N THR A 99 -1.53 6.33 -7.53
CA THR A 99 -1.37 5.39 -8.64
C THR A 99 -0.96 3.99 -8.15
N PRO A 100 -1.53 2.90 -8.69
CA PRO A 100 -1.12 1.54 -8.35
C PRO A 100 0.32 1.21 -8.80
N TRP A 101 0.83 1.90 -9.81
CA TRP A 101 2.19 1.75 -10.31
C TRP A 101 3.27 2.16 -9.30
N LEU A 102 2.87 2.84 -8.23
CA LEU A 102 3.77 3.20 -7.14
C LEU A 102 4.31 1.95 -6.42
N VAL A 103 3.51 0.89 -6.30
CA VAL A 103 3.91 -0.37 -5.63
C VAL A 103 5.11 -1.03 -6.32
N PRO A 104 5.05 -1.42 -7.62
CA PRO A 104 6.20 -2.03 -8.28
C PRO A 104 7.39 -1.06 -8.43
N ALA A 105 7.15 0.23 -8.60
CA ALA A 105 8.23 1.22 -8.70
C ALA A 105 9.05 1.29 -7.41
N ILE A 106 8.39 1.36 -6.25
CA ILE A 106 9.06 1.41 -4.95
C ILE A 106 9.69 0.07 -4.60
N PHE A 107 9.00 -1.03 -4.85
CA PHE A 107 9.51 -2.38 -4.61
C PHE A 107 10.84 -2.58 -5.32
N LEU A 108 10.86 -2.43 -6.65
CA LEU A 108 12.06 -2.64 -7.46
C LEU A 108 13.13 -1.59 -7.18
N GLY A 109 12.74 -0.32 -7.00
CA GLY A 109 13.69 0.75 -6.67
C GLY A 109 14.41 0.50 -5.35
N THR A 110 13.69 0.04 -4.33
CA THR A 110 14.28 -0.27 -3.01
C THR A 110 15.18 -1.50 -3.07
N VAL A 111 14.74 -2.57 -3.75
CA VAL A 111 15.55 -3.79 -3.91
C VAL A 111 16.84 -3.49 -4.67
N LEU A 112 16.78 -2.76 -5.80
CA LEU A 112 17.98 -2.34 -6.55
C LEU A 112 18.91 -1.46 -5.72
N THR A 113 18.38 -0.55 -4.93
CA THR A 113 19.18 0.31 -4.06
C THR A 113 19.94 -0.52 -3.03
N HIS A 114 19.29 -1.49 -2.37
CA HIS A 114 19.94 -2.36 -1.38
C HIS A 114 20.96 -3.29 -2.02
N LEU A 115 20.68 -3.83 -3.21
CA LEU A 115 21.62 -4.68 -3.96
C LEU A 115 22.94 -3.96 -4.23
N CYS A 116 22.88 -2.68 -4.62
CA CYS A 116 24.04 -1.87 -4.93
C CYS A 116 24.64 -1.14 -3.72
N GLY A 117 24.20 -1.45 -2.49
CA GLY A 117 24.77 -0.92 -1.27
C GLY A 117 24.25 0.45 -0.84
N GLY A 118 23.25 0.98 -1.51
CA GLY A 118 22.57 2.18 -1.05
C GLY A 118 21.67 1.86 0.15
N SER A 119 21.38 2.89 0.97
CA SER A 119 20.46 2.79 2.10
C SER A 119 19.13 3.44 1.73
N ALA A 120 18.08 2.63 1.56
CA ALA A 120 16.72 3.11 1.38
C ALA A 120 15.87 2.70 2.61
N GLY A 121 15.06 3.63 3.12
CA GLY A 121 14.22 3.37 4.28
C GLY A 121 13.10 2.37 3.94
N ARG A 122 13.09 1.21 4.60
CA ARG A 122 12.04 0.18 4.43
C ARG A 122 10.69 0.67 4.92
N GLU A 123 10.68 1.49 5.97
CA GLU A 123 9.47 2.05 6.59
C GLU A 123 8.69 2.94 5.62
N GLY A 124 9.38 3.90 4.99
CA GLY A 124 8.77 4.77 3.99
C GLY A 124 8.25 3.99 2.78
N ALA A 125 8.98 2.97 2.32
CA ALA A 125 8.55 2.07 1.25
C ALA A 125 7.28 1.30 1.65
N ALA A 126 7.21 0.74 2.86
CA ALA A 126 6.05 0.04 3.39
C ALA A 126 4.80 0.91 3.42
N LEU A 127 4.91 2.14 3.95
CA LEU A 127 3.80 3.08 4.01
C LEU A 127 3.29 3.47 2.62
N GLN A 128 4.19 3.71 1.67
CA GLN A 128 3.82 4.08 0.30
C GLN A 128 3.14 2.93 -0.44
N MET A 129 3.71 1.73 -0.38
CA MET A 129 3.12 0.55 -1.03
C MET A 129 1.78 0.18 -0.40
N GLY A 130 1.71 0.11 0.93
CA GLY A 130 0.48 -0.19 1.66
C GLY A 130 -0.60 0.84 1.42
N GLY A 131 -0.27 2.13 1.47
CA GLY A 131 -1.22 3.21 1.19
C GLY A 131 -1.75 3.17 -0.25
N SER A 132 -0.87 2.90 -1.23
CA SER A 132 -1.29 2.72 -2.62
C SER A 132 -2.24 1.52 -2.79
N ILE A 133 -1.94 0.38 -2.17
CA ILE A 133 -2.80 -0.81 -2.20
C ILE A 133 -4.17 -0.47 -1.60
N GLY A 134 -4.20 0.07 -0.38
CA GLY A 134 -5.45 0.40 0.33
C GLY A 134 -6.32 1.38 -0.46
N TRP A 135 -5.74 2.46 -0.99
CA TRP A 135 -6.46 3.42 -1.84
C TRP A 135 -7.10 2.75 -3.04
N ASN A 136 -6.32 1.96 -3.79
CA ASN A 136 -6.80 1.35 -5.04
C ASN A 136 -7.87 0.28 -4.78
N ILE A 137 -7.76 -0.53 -3.70
CA ILE A 137 -8.82 -1.46 -3.30
C ILE A 137 -10.09 -0.69 -2.94
N GLY A 138 -9.99 0.40 -2.17
CA GLY A 138 -11.13 1.24 -1.84
C GLY A 138 -11.84 1.78 -3.09
N ARG A 139 -11.08 2.19 -4.10
CA ARG A 139 -11.62 2.65 -5.40
C ARG A 139 -12.30 1.51 -6.17
N VAL A 140 -11.72 0.32 -6.21
CA VAL A 140 -12.32 -0.86 -6.85
C VAL A 140 -13.63 -1.27 -6.16
N LEU A 141 -13.69 -1.15 -4.84
CA LEU A 141 -14.91 -1.40 -4.06
C LEU A 141 -15.92 -0.26 -4.11
N HIS A 142 -15.68 0.77 -4.94
CA HIS A 142 -16.54 1.95 -5.11
C HIS A 142 -16.82 2.68 -3.78
N PHE A 143 -15.81 2.80 -2.94
CA PHE A 143 -15.88 3.61 -1.73
C PHE A 143 -15.90 5.10 -2.08
N ASN A 144 -16.56 5.90 -1.24
CA ASN A 144 -16.47 7.35 -1.33
C ASN A 144 -15.05 7.84 -0.97
N ASN A 145 -14.75 9.11 -1.22
CA ASN A 145 -13.41 9.64 -0.95
C ASN A 145 -13.02 9.56 0.53
N HIS A 146 -13.96 9.73 1.46
CA HIS A 146 -13.72 9.60 2.89
C HIS A 146 -13.31 8.16 3.25
N ASP A 147 -14.05 7.17 2.76
CA ASP A 147 -13.75 5.76 3.02
C ASP A 147 -12.46 5.31 2.33
N CYS A 148 -12.13 5.85 1.14
CA CYS A 148 -10.84 5.61 0.49
C CYS A 148 -9.66 6.14 1.31
N ARG A 149 -9.81 7.29 2.00
CA ARG A 149 -8.80 7.81 2.93
C ARG A 149 -8.56 6.83 4.08
N THR A 150 -9.63 6.32 4.68
CA THR A 150 -9.54 5.30 5.73
C THR A 150 -8.92 4.00 5.20
N ALA A 151 -9.31 3.54 4.01
CA ALA A 151 -8.73 2.37 3.35
C ALA A 151 -7.22 2.54 3.10
N THR A 152 -6.77 3.76 2.76
CA THR A 152 -5.34 4.08 2.61
C THR A 152 -4.59 3.85 3.92
N VAL A 153 -5.11 4.36 5.04
CA VAL A 153 -4.50 4.17 6.37
C VAL A 153 -4.49 2.69 6.76
N CYS A 154 -5.57 1.96 6.50
CA CYS A 154 -5.64 0.51 6.74
C CYS A 154 -4.56 -0.23 5.92
N GLY A 155 -4.36 0.14 4.65
CA GLY A 155 -3.31 -0.42 3.81
C GLY A 155 -1.91 -0.13 4.32
N MET A 156 -1.65 1.10 4.76
CA MET A 156 -0.38 1.48 5.39
C MET A 156 -0.08 0.63 6.62
N ALA A 157 -1.06 0.49 7.52
CA ALA A 157 -0.93 -0.32 8.74
C ALA A 157 -0.72 -1.81 8.42
N ALA A 158 -1.51 -2.36 7.48
CA ALA A 158 -1.41 -3.76 7.09
C ALA A 158 -0.04 -4.11 6.48
N PHE A 159 0.49 -3.25 5.61
CA PHE A 159 1.80 -3.48 4.99
C PHE A 159 2.93 -3.34 6.01
N PHE A 160 2.84 -2.34 6.88
CA PHE A 160 3.82 -2.14 7.95
C PHE A 160 3.85 -3.34 8.90
N SER A 161 2.68 -3.82 9.32
CA SER A 161 2.53 -5.03 10.14
C SER A 161 3.15 -6.26 9.48
N ALA A 162 2.91 -6.46 8.17
CA ALA A 162 3.48 -7.58 7.42
C ALA A 162 5.01 -7.50 7.32
N LEU A 163 5.57 -6.29 7.15
CA LEU A 163 7.01 -6.09 7.01
C LEU A 163 7.78 -6.32 8.32
N PHE A 164 7.20 -5.89 9.44
CA PHE A 164 7.86 -5.93 10.76
C PHE A 164 7.40 -7.10 11.63
N GLY A 165 6.46 -7.92 11.16
CA GLY A 165 5.92 -9.04 11.91
C GLY A 165 5.18 -8.63 13.19
N THR A 166 4.60 -7.43 13.21
CA THR A 166 3.84 -6.87 14.33
C THR A 166 2.34 -6.98 14.04
N PRO A 167 1.66 -8.08 14.42
CA PRO A 167 0.27 -8.32 14.09
C PRO A 167 -0.67 -7.56 15.04
N LEU A 168 -0.73 -6.25 14.99
CA LEU A 168 -1.69 -5.44 15.75
C LEU A 168 -2.65 -4.73 14.83
#